data_b523149d725ade4bb9ddfc1c8165f751
#
_entry.id   b523149d725ade4bb9ddfc1c8165f751
#
_cell.length_a   1.000
_cell.length_b   1.000
_cell.length_c   1.000
_cell.angle_alpha   90.00
_cell.angle_beta   90.00
_cell.angle_gamma   90.00
#
_symmetry.space_group_name_H-M   'P 1'
#
loop_
_entity.id
_entity.type
_entity.pdbx_description
1 polymer ?
#
loop_
_entity_poly.entity_id
_entity_poly.type
_entity_poly.pdbx_seq_one_letter_code
_entity_poly.pdbx_strand_id
1 'polypeptide(L)'
;MSKINGLRHSLQSASIRSVILSSLVVAPMAIAFAAPRAQVVVHANVTVFAEGLNNPRGLEFGPDGNLYVAEGGLGGTEPAPASGDCSVIPPVGPYAGSATGSRISRIDHNGQRTTFVDNLPSSQTSPALGSLVSGIADIAFIGHTMYGVLAGAGCSHGVPSVPNSVIRVNPDRTWTVIADLGAFQRAHLVAHPEEDDFEPDGTWYSMLAVRGNLYAVEPNHGEIVRVTPAGGIRRVIDVSATQGHVVPTALAYHGNFYVGNLGTFPQDAGSSNVWKFTPSGNIKRDASGFNMVLGLAFDRRDRMYVLEASAAPAPTAGTGRITRVSSNGKSRTVIAEDLFLPTGMTMGPDGNLYVSNVGFGPPPVGLGQVLKVELLD
;
A
#
# COMPACT_ATOMS: atom_id res chain seq x y z
N MET A 1 21.98 74.66 7.86
CA MET A 1 23.29 75.01 8.52
C MET A 1 24.15 73.77 8.35
N SER A 2 25.00 73.73 7.26
CA SER A 2 26.41 74.09 7.22
C SER A 2 27.27 73.28 8.21
N LYS A 3 28.20 72.46 7.75
CA LYS A 3 29.50 72.67 7.04
C LYS A 3 30.08 71.31 6.68
N ILE A 4 30.49 71.10 5.53
CA ILE A 4 31.68 70.91 4.70
C ILE A 4 33.00 70.93 5.44
N ASN A 5 33.89 70.00 5.15
CA ASN A 5 35.34 69.95 4.90
C ASN A 5 35.98 68.70 5.47
N GLY A 6 36.92 68.02 4.84
CA GLY A 6 37.75 68.31 3.72
C GLY A 6 38.78 67.20 3.50
N LEU A 7 39.24 67.05 2.28
CA LEU A 7 40.28 66.15 1.77
C LEU A 7 41.60 66.17 2.57
N ARG A 8 42.31 65.05 2.62
CA ARG A 8 43.74 64.96 2.33
C ARG A 8 44.15 63.59 1.75
N HIS A 9 44.81 63.68 0.61
CA HIS A 9 45.58 62.64 -0.03
C HIS A 9 46.83 62.26 0.76
N SER A 10 47.20 60.97 0.74
CA SER A 10 48.60 60.57 0.79
C SER A 10 48.82 59.34 -0.08
N LEU A 11 49.61 59.54 -1.11
CA LEU A 11 50.21 58.55 -1.97
C LEU A 11 51.30 57.80 -1.19
N GLN A 12 51.27 56.45 -1.20
CA GLN A 12 52.49 55.67 -0.94
C GLN A 12 52.53 54.45 -1.84
N SER A 13 53.50 54.47 -2.66
CA SER A 13 54.31 53.53 -3.43
C SER A 13 53.88 52.06 -3.49
N ALA A 14 53.75 51.58 -4.72
CA ALA A 14 53.65 50.22 -5.17
C ALA A 14 54.91 49.39 -4.84
N SER A 15 54.70 48.18 -4.33
CA SER A 15 55.66 47.09 -4.44
C SER A 15 55.01 45.92 -5.14
N ILE A 16 55.52 45.62 -6.33
CA ILE A 16 55.14 44.50 -7.15
C ILE A 16 55.62 43.19 -6.47
N ARG A 17 54.75 42.38 -5.96
CA ARG A 17 55.07 40.99 -5.60
C ARG A 17 54.49 40.09 -6.67
N SER A 18 55.37 39.36 -7.35
CA SER A 18 55.04 38.30 -8.34
C SER A 18 54.19 37.22 -7.68
N VAL A 19 52.97 37.06 -8.14
CA VAL A 19 52.09 35.91 -7.80
C VAL A 19 52.36 34.81 -8.79
N ILE A 20 52.94 33.73 -8.32
CA ILE A 20 53.08 32.48 -9.08
C ILE A 20 51.69 31.87 -9.16
N LEU A 21 51.11 31.83 -10.37
CA LEU A 21 49.85 31.16 -10.67
C LEU A 21 50.13 29.66 -10.76
N SER A 22 49.83 28.93 -9.68
CA SER A 22 49.78 27.46 -9.72
C SER A 22 48.48 27.04 -10.43
N SER A 23 48.58 26.58 -11.66
CA SER A 23 47.48 26.01 -12.41
C SER A 23 47.04 24.67 -11.79
N LEU A 24 45.94 24.67 -11.01
CA LEU A 24 45.27 23.46 -10.62
C LEU A 24 44.63 22.85 -11.88
N VAL A 25 45.18 21.75 -12.34
CA VAL A 25 44.52 20.89 -13.35
C VAL A 25 43.40 20.10 -12.64
N VAL A 26 42.18 20.58 -12.75
CA VAL A 26 40.98 19.81 -12.33
C VAL A 26 40.71 18.77 -13.40
N ALA A 27 41.07 17.53 -13.13
CA ALA A 27 40.66 16.40 -13.98
C ALA A 27 39.14 16.27 -13.91
N PRO A 28 38.43 16.13 -15.06
CA PRO A 28 37.00 15.88 -15.04
C PRO A 28 36.73 14.50 -14.43
N MET A 29 36.07 14.48 -13.29
CA MET A 29 35.56 13.24 -12.69
C MET A 29 34.39 12.79 -13.56
N ALA A 30 34.62 11.81 -14.44
CA ALA A 30 33.57 11.20 -15.23
C ALA A 30 32.63 10.42 -14.26
N ILE A 31 31.48 10.99 -13.97
CA ILE A 31 30.39 10.28 -13.31
C ILE A 31 29.88 9.26 -14.32
N ALA A 32 30.30 8.02 -14.18
CA ALA A 32 29.76 6.91 -14.93
C ALA A 32 28.32 6.66 -14.43
N PHE A 33 27.34 7.15 -15.18
CA PHE A 33 25.98 6.70 -15.02
C PHE A 33 25.96 5.22 -15.38
N ALA A 34 25.73 4.35 -14.41
CA ALA A 34 25.46 2.95 -14.67
C ALA A 34 24.22 2.88 -15.55
N ALA A 35 24.37 2.38 -16.76
CA ALA A 35 23.23 2.16 -17.65
C ALA A 35 22.19 1.28 -16.92
N PRO A 36 20.89 1.58 -17.03
CA PRO A 36 19.86 0.72 -16.45
C PRO A 36 20.06 -0.69 -16.98
N ARG A 37 20.24 -1.65 -16.07
CA ARG A 37 20.33 -3.06 -16.43
C ARG A 37 19.03 -3.42 -17.14
N ALA A 38 19.11 -3.94 -18.36
CA ALA A 38 17.97 -4.46 -19.09
C ALA A 38 17.23 -5.46 -18.19
N GLN A 39 15.95 -5.17 -17.91
CA GLN A 39 15.09 -6.11 -17.21
C GLN A 39 14.85 -7.30 -18.14
N VAL A 40 15.15 -8.50 -17.63
CA VAL A 40 14.81 -9.73 -18.36
C VAL A 40 13.32 -9.93 -18.19
N VAL A 41 12.57 -9.99 -19.27
CA VAL A 41 11.15 -10.33 -19.26
C VAL A 41 11.02 -11.82 -19.50
N VAL A 42 10.38 -12.53 -18.61
CA VAL A 42 10.01 -13.95 -18.75
C VAL A 42 8.50 -14.02 -18.53
N HIS A 43 7.76 -14.16 -19.59
CA HIS A 43 6.32 -14.19 -19.52
C HIS A 43 5.84 -15.49 -18.83
N ALA A 44 5.23 -15.33 -17.67
CA ALA A 44 4.43 -16.37 -17.06
C ALA A 44 3.13 -16.58 -17.85
N ASN A 45 2.53 -17.76 -17.76
CA ASN A 45 1.16 -17.96 -18.25
C ASN A 45 0.20 -17.29 -17.26
N VAL A 46 -0.56 -16.29 -17.74
CA VAL A 46 -1.55 -15.55 -16.94
C VAL A 46 -2.93 -15.92 -17.43
N THR A 47 -3.76 -16.47 -16.55
CA THR A 47 -5.14 -16.89 -16.86
C THR A 47 -6.12 -16.30 -15.86
N VAL A 48 -7.34 -16.05 -16.29
CA VAL A 48 -8.44 -15.68 -15.39
C VAL A 48 -8.87 -16.93 -14.61
N PHE A 49 -8.72 -16.86 -13.29
CA PHE A 49 -9.12 -17.95 -12.38
C PHE A 49 -10.56 -17.79 -11.91
N ALA A 50 -11.00 -16.56 -11.60
CA ALA A 50 -12.37 -16.26 -11.22
C ALA A 50 -12.77 -14.85 -11.64
N GLU A 51 -14.08 -14.62 -11.79
CA GLU A 51 -14.66 -13.35 -12.24
C GLU A 51 -15.86 -12.93 -11.37
N GLY A 52 -16.41 -11.76 -11.65
CA GLY A 52 -17.63 -11.26 -11.00
C GLY A 52 -17.40 -10.71 -9.59
N LEU A 53 -16.19 -10.21 -9.32
CA LEU A 53 -15.87 -9.57 -8.06
C LEU A 53 -16.11 -8.05 -8.12
N ASN A 54 -16.40 -7.46 -6.97
CA ASN A 54 -16.65 -6.02 -6.81
C ASN A 54 -15.45 -5.37 -6.11
N ASN A 55 -14.54 -4.77 -6.88
CA ASN A 55 -13.32 -4.15 -6.34
C ASN A 55 -12.53 -5.12 -5.44
N PRO A 56 -12.02 -6.27 -5.97
CA PRO A 56 -11.26 -7.22 -5.17
C PRO A 56 -10.00 -6.56 -4.60
N ARG A 57 -9.66 -6.95 -3.37
CA ARG A 57 -8.55 -6.42 -2.58
C ARG A 57 -7.62 -7.56 -2.15
N GLY A 58 -7.32 -7.66 -0.87
CA GLY A 58 -6.52 -8.74 -0.32
C GLY A 58 -7.15 -10.12 -0.55
N LEU A 59 -6.33 -11.13 -0.67
CA LEU A 59 -6.76 -12.50 -0.92
C LEU A 59 -5.82 -13.50 -0.25
N GLU A 60 -6.38 -14.57 0.31
CA GLU A 60 -5.60 -15.60 1.02
C GLU A 60 -6.26 -16.98 0.87
N PHE A 61 -5.45 -18.02 0.81
CA PHE A 61 -5.93 -19.39 0.85
C PHE A 61 -6.30 -19.79 2.27
N GLY A 62 -7.55 -20.24 2.45
CA GLY A 62 -8.01 -20.76 3.72
C GLY A 62 -7.48 -22.16 4.04
N PRO A 63 -7.63 -22.60 5.30
CA PRO A 63 -7.22 -23.94 5.73
C PRO A 63 -7.99 -25.09 5.05
N ASP A 64 -9.08 -24.78 4.37
CA ASP A 64 -9.88 -25.70 3.55
C ASP A 64 -9.38 -25.80 2.09
N GLY A 65 -8.31 -25.07 1.75
CA GLY A 65 -7.71 -25.05 0.41
C GLY A 65 -8.43 -24.15 -0.59
N ASN A 66 -9.52 -23.48 -0.22
CA ASN A 66 -10.19 -22.52 -1.09
C ASN A 66 -9.54 -21.15 -0.98
N LEU A 67 -9.65 -20.37 -2.06
CA LEU A 67 -9.21 -18.98 -2.05
C LEU A 67 -10.32 -18.09 -1.52
N TYR A 68 -9.98 -17.19 -0.61
CA TYR A 68 -10.89 -16.16 -0.11
C TYR A 68 -10.40 -14.79 -0.58
N VAL A 69 -11.35 -13.92 -0.96
CA VAL A 69 -11.06 -12.59 -1.51
C VAL A 69 -11.89 -11.55 -0.76
N ALA A 70 -11.23 -10.56 -0.21
CA ALA A 70 -11.86 -9.35 0.29
C ALA A 70 -12.31 -8.50 -0.91
N GLU A 71 -13.57 -8.07 -0.92
CA GLU A 71 -14.09 -7.19 -1.97
C GLU A 71 -14.49 -5.84 -1.36
N GLY A 72 -13.91 -4.75 -1.85
CA GLY A 72 -14.24 -3.39 -1.41
C GLY A 72 -15.72 -3.04 -1.61
N GLY A 73 -16.36 -3.70 -2.57
CA GLY A 73 -17.80 -3.66 -2.73
C GLY A 73 -18.29 -2.63 -3.74
N LEU A 74 -19.41 -1.99 -3.40
CA LEU A 74 -20.20 -1.15 -4.30
C LEU A 74 -20.08 0.36 -4.00
N GLY A 75 -19.34 0.74 -2.95
CA GLY A 75 -19.37 2.10 -2.43
C GLY A 75 -20.64 2.38 -1.62
N GLY A 76 -20.99 3.65 -1.48
CA GLY A 76 -22.16 4.07 -0.73
C GLY A 76 -22.72 5.42 -1.18
N THR A 77 -23.81 5.85 -0.55
CA THR A 77 -24.51 7.12 -0.85
C THR A 77 -24.69 8.02 0.37
N GLU A 78 -24.45 7.51 1.59
CA GLU A 78 -24.55 8.29 2.81
C GLU A 78 -23.31 9.18 2.94
N PRO A 79 -23.47 10.51 2.89
CA PRO A 79 -22.33 11.41 2.89
C PRO A 79 -21.64 11.45 4.25
N ALA A 80 -20.31 11.40 4.24
CA ALA A 80 -19.50 11.73 5.39
C ALA A 80 -19.57 13.23 5.71
N PRO A 81 -19.32 13.67 6.96
CA PRO A 81 -19.29 15.08 7.31
C PRO A 81 -18.27 15.87 6.47
N ALA A 82 -18.69 17.01 5.96
CA ALA A 82 -17.82 17.91 5.18
C ALA A 82 -16.92 18.80 6.06
N SER A 83 -17.10 18.77 7.38
CA SER A 83 -16.32 19.56 8.36
C SER A 83 -16.32 18.90 9.73
N GLY A 84 -15.35 19.26 10.56
CA GLY A 84 -15.17 18.72 11.91
C GLY A 84 -14.28 17.48 11.93
N ASP A 85 -14.26 16.80 13.08
CA ASP A 85 -13.29 15.72 13.38
C ASP A 85 -13.38 14.47 12.48
N CYS A 86 -14.47 14.35 11.72
CA CYS A 86 -14.70 13.25 10.79
C CYS A 86 -14.55 13.67 9.31
N SER A 87 -14.17 14.92 9.04
CA SER A 87 -14.05 15.37 7.65
C SER A 87 -12.76 14.90 7.01
N VAL A 88 -12.87 14.54 5.72
CA VAL A 88 -11.73 14.32 4.83
C VAL A 88 -11.73 15.43 3.78
N ILE A 89 -10.57 16.06 3.58
CA ILE A 89 -10.45 17.23 2.71
C ILE A 89 -10.56 16.85 1.21
N PRO A 90 -11.08 17.78 0.36
CA PRO A 90 -11.02 17.59 -1.08
C PRO A 90 -9.55 17.54 -1.60
N PRO A 91 -9.26 16.79 -2.69
CA PRO A 91 -10.24 16.11 -3.55
C PRO A 91 -10.65 14.71 -3.05
N VAL A 92 -10.06 14.17 -2.00
CA VAL A 92 -10.32 12.82 -1.49
C VAL A 92 -11.72 12.74 -0.91
N GLY A 93 -12.02 13.58 0.05
CA GLY A 93 -13.33 13.69 0.68
C GLY A 93 -14.27 14.72 0.01
N PRO A 94 -15.51 14.84 0.51
CA PRO A 94 -16.10 13.93 1.47
C PRO A 94 -16.40 12.55 0.87
N TYR A 95 -16.26 11.51 1.67
CA TYR A 95 -16.67 10.16 1.28
C TYR A 95 -18.19 10.01 1.27
N ALA A 96 -18.66 8.98 0.55
CA ALA A 96 -20.02 8.49 0.64
C ALA A 96 -20.02 7.00 0.99
N GLY A 97 -20.74 6.62 2.04
CA GLY A 97 -20.69 5.29 2.63
C GLY A 97 -22.01 4.52 2.61
N SER A 98 -21.92 3.24 2.92
CA SER A 98 -23.03 2.34 3.19
C SER A 98 -22.62 1.37 4.30
N ALA A 99 -23.51 1.07 5.22
CA ALA A 99 -23.30 0.05 6.24
C ALA A 99 -23.21 -1.37 5.65
N THR A 100 -23.59 -1.54 4.40
CA THR A 100 -23.54 -2.79 3.63
C THR A 100 -22.99 -2.48 2.24
N GLY A 101 -22.56 -3.50 1.51
CA GLY A 101 -22.10 -3.31 0.11
C GLY A 101 -20.76 -3.95 -0.19
N SER A 102 -19.94 -4.24 0.83
CA SER A 102 -18.76 -5.07 0.67
C SER A 102 -19.00 -6.51 1.18
N ARG A 103 -18.13 -7.42 0.78
CA ARG A 103 -18.27 -8.85 1.08
C ARG A 103 -16.92 -9.58 1.06
N ILE A 104 -16.90 -10.79 1.58
CA ILE A 104 -15.83 -11.76 1.35
C ILE A 104 -16.37 -12.83 0.42
N SER A 105 -15.68 -13.07 -0.69
CA SER A 105 -15.97 -14.19 -1.59
C SER A 105 -15.08 -15.38 -1.29
N ARG A 106 -15.63 -16.59 -1.48
CA ARG A 106 -14.91 -17.86 -1.51
C ARG A 106 -14.87 -18.37 -2.94
N ILE A 107 -13.70 -18.77 -3.40
CA ILE A 107 -13.47 -19.32 -4.74
C ILE A 107 -12.92 -20.74 -4.57
N ASP A 108 -13.58 -21.70 -5.17
CA ASP A 108 -13.15 -23.09 -5.11
C ASP A 108 -12.01 -23.37 -6.10
N HIS A 109 -11.50 -24.62 -6.09
CA HIS A 109 -10.42 -25.05 -6.97
C HIS A 109 -10.75 -25.02 -8.48
N ASN A 110 -12.03 -24.92 -8.84
CA ASN A 110 -12.49 -24.77 -10.22
C ASN A 110 -12.71 -23.30 -10.62
N GLY A 111 -12.41 -22.34 -9.73
CA GLY A 111 -12.63 -20.92 -9.96
C GLY A 111 -14.08 -20.47 -9.72
N GLN A 112 -14.94 -21.34 -9.14
CA GLN A 112 -16.34 -20.98 -8.87
C GLN A 112 -16.43 -20.09 -7.63
N ARG A 113 -16.88 -18.84 -7.84
CA ARG A 113 -17.07 -17.85 -6.80
C ARG A 113 -18.43 -18.01 -6.09
N THR A 114 -18.42 -17.95 -4.78
CA THR A 114 -19.60 -17.83 -3.92
C THR A 114 -19.40 -16.75 -2.88
N THR A 115 -20.45 -16.05 -2.45
CA THR A 115 -20.38 -15.13 -1.31
C THR A 115 -20.23 -15.93 -0.02
N PHE A 116 -19.20 -15.61 0.77
CA PHE A 116 -18.92 -16.28 2.04
C PHE A 116 -19.40 -15.46 3.25
N VAL A 117 -19.04 -14.16 3.30
CA VAL A 117 -19.58 -13.19 4.26
C VAL A 117 -20.15 -12.03 3.46
N ASP A 118 -21.31 -11.55 3.85
CA ASP A 118 -22.00 -10.43 3.19
C ASP A 118 -22.28 -9.29 4.18
N ASN A 119 -22.86 -8.21 3.67
CA ASN A 119 -23.30 -7.07 4.48
C ASN A 119 -22.19 -6.43 5.32
N LEU A 120 -21.01 -6.31 4.73
CA LEU A 120 -19.91 -5.54 5.29
C LEU A 120 -19.96 -4.07 4.79
N PRO A 121 -19.45 -3.09 5.56
CA PRO A 121 -19.41 -1.69 5.16
C PRO A 121 -18.67 -1.47 3.84
N SER A 122 -19.11 -0.49 3.06
CA SER A 122 -18.44 -0.01 1.86
C SER A 122 -18.56 1.50 1.76
N SER A 123 -17.55 2.16 1.22
CA SER A 123 -17.56 3.60 0.97
C SER A 123 -16.86 3.91 -0.35
N GLN A 124 -16.96 5.15 -0.79
CA GLN A 124 -16.23 5.65 -1.95
C GLN A 124 -15.76 7.07 -1.72
N THR A 125 -14.63 7.42 -2.31
CA THR A 125 -14.09 8.79 -2.32
C THR A 125 -15.04 9.74 -3.07
N SER A 126 -14.72 11.03 -3.02
CA SER A 126 -15.46 12.04 -3.80
C SER A 126 -15.43 11.74 -5.31
N PRO A 127 -16.41 12.24 -6.08
CA PRO A 127 -16.38 12.15 -7.54
C PRO A 127 -15.16 12.84 -8.17
N ALA A 128 -14.59 13.86 -7.50
CA ALA A 128 -13.40 14.56 -7.98
C ALA A 128 -12.17 13.66 -8.01
N LEU A 129 -12.08 12.69 -7.07
CA LEU A 129 -11.03 11.67 -7.05
C LEU A 129 -11.42 10.40 -7.84
N GLY A 130 -12.60 10.31 -8.41
CA GLY A 130 -13.06 9.20 -9.25
C GLY A 130 -13.89 8.16 -8.52
N SER A 131 -14.48 8.47 -7.36
CA SER A 131 -15.35 7.55 -6.59
C SER A 131 -14.68 6.19 -6.33
N LEU A 132 -13.44 6.20 -5.87
CA LEU A 132 -12.66 4.99 -5.58
C LEU A 132 -13.27 4.25 -4.38
N VAL A 133 -13.56 2.96 -4.55
CA VAL A 133 -14.30 2.18 -3.57
C VAL A 133 -13.38 1.55 -2.54
N SER A 134 -13.76 1.64 -1.26
CA SER A 134 -13.18 0.95 -0.11
C SER A 134 -14.23 0.14 0.63
N GLY A 135 -13.80 -0.89 1.36
CA GLY A 135 -14.70 -1.77 2.12
C GLY A 135 -13.89 -2.69 3.01
N ILE A 136 -14.13 -4.00 2.96
CA ILE A 136 -13.17 -4.93 3.53
C ILE A 136 -11.93 -4.96 2.64
N ALA A 137 -10.77 -4.68 3.25
CA ALA A 137 -9.52 -4.50 2.51
C ALA A 137 -8.68 -5.78 2.43
N ASP A 138 -8.64 -6.58 3.50
CA ASP A 138 -7.83 -7.80 3.51
C ASP A 138 -8.38 -8.81 4.53
N ILE A 139 -7.93 -10.04 4.43
CA ILE A 139 -8.30 -11.16 5.28
C ILE A 139 -7.07 -11.94 5.73
N ALA A 140 -7.16 -12.57 6.88
CA ALA A 140 -6.11 -13.47 7.38
C ALA A 140 -6.70 -14.59 8.24
N PHE A 141 -5.99 -15.71 8.34
CA PHE A 141 -6.41 -16.84 9.15
C PHE A 141 -5.49 -17.08 10.35
N ILE A 142 -6.09 -17.27 11.53
CA ILE A 142 -5.40 -17.86 12.69
C ILE A 142 -6.04 -19.22 12.97
N GLY A 143 -5.33 -20.29 12.62
CA GLY A 143 -5.92 -21.63 12.59
C GLY A 143 -7.08 -21.69 11.59
N HIS A 144 -8.28 -22.04 12.06
CA HIS A 144 -9.48 -22.09 11.23
C HIS A 144 -10.36 -20.81 11.33
N THR A 145 -9.94 -19.83 12.11
CA THR A 145 -10.72 -18.60 12.29
C THR A 145 -10.26 -17.54 11.31
N MET A 146 -11.20 -17.03 10.52
CA MET A 146 -10.98 -15.93 9.60
C MET A 146 -11.13 -14.59 10.32
N TYR A 147 -10.26 -13.67 10.01
CA TYR A 147 -10.30 -12.26 10.40
C TYR A 147 -10.26 -11.39 9.15
N GLY A 148 -10.85 -10.21 9.23
CA GLY A 148 -10.81 -9.22 8.15
C GLY A 148 -10.46 -7.83 8.69
N VAL A 149 -9.90 -6.98 7.85
CA VAL A 149 -9.67 -5.56 8.15
C VAL A 149 -10.60 -4.69 7.32
N LEU A 150 -11.40 -3.88 8.00
CA LEU A 150 -12.31 -2.91 7.37
C LEU A 150 -11.57 -1.59 7.13
N ALA A 151 -11.74 -1.04 5.93
CA ALA A 151 -11.19 0.22 5.48
C ALA A 151 -12.26 1.16 4.87
N GLY A 152 -13.49 0.74 4.79
CA GLY A 152 -14.61 1.51 4.23
C GLY A 152 -15.68 1.84 5.27
N ALA A 153 -15.29 1.98 6.53
CA ALA A 153 -16.17 2.21 7.69
C ALA A 153 -15.69 3.42 8.51
N GLY A 154 -16.45 3.80 9.53
CA GLY A 154 -16.17 4.96 10.35
C GLY A 154 -16.91 6.21 9.89
N CYS A 155 -16.87 7.24 10.72
CA CYS A 155 -17.59 8.48 10.45
C CYS A 155 -17.00 9.25 9.26
N SER A 156 -15.70 9.18 9.04
CA SER A 156 -15.03 9.81 7.89
C SER A 156 -15.36 9.14 6.55
N HIS A 157 -15.88 7.92 6.59
CA HIS A 157 -16.32 7.16 5.42
C HIS A 157 -17.86 7.17 5.22
N GLY A 158 -18.62 7.95 6.01
CA GLY A 158 -20.08 7.96 5.96
C GLY A 158 -20.75 6.74 6.57
N VAL A 159 -20.05 5.97 7.42
CA VAL A 159 -20.55 4.76 8.11
C VAL A 159 -20.30 4.84 9.62
N PRO A 160 -20.92 5.80 10.34
CA PRO A 160 -20.62 6.02 11.76
C PRO A 160 -21.06 4.87 12.68
N SER A 161 -21.89 3.95 12.19
CA SER A 161 -22.37 2.80 12.96
C SER A 161 -21.35 1.68 13.13
N VAL A 162 -20.30 1.65 12.31
CA VAL A 162 -19.24 0.64 12.33
C VAL A 162 -17.89 1.34 12.18
N PRO A 163 -16.91 1.11 13.09
CA PRO A 163 -15.58 1.70 12.94
C PRO A 163 -14.75 0.96 11.88
N ASN A 164 -13.76 1.61 11.28
CA ASN A 164 -12.65 0.91 10.64
C ASN A 164 -11.95 0.05 11.70
N SER A 165 -11.87 -1.26 11.45
CA SER A 165 -11.64 -2.22 12.51
C SER A 165 -11.06 -3.54 12.00
N VAL A 166 -10.54 -4.34 12.92
CA VAL A 166 -10.39 -5.77 12.69
C VAL A 166 -11.66 -6.47 13.12
N ILE A 167 -12.21 -7.31 12.25
CA ILE A 167 -13.36 -8.17 12.52
C ILE A 167 -12.93 -9.62 12.61
N ARG A 168 -13.69 -10.40 13.37
CA ARG A 168 -13.66 -11.87 13.38
C ARG A 168 -14.90 -12.39 12.67
N VAL A 169 -14.74 -13.30 11.72
CA VAL A 169 -15.86 -14.03 11.11
C VAL A 169 -16.27 -15.17 12.01
N ASN A 170 -17.57 -15.24 12.32
CA ASN A 170 -18.18 -16.25 13.18
C ASN A 170 -18.50 -17.51 12.36
N PRO A 171 -18.72 -18.68 13.03
CA PRO A 171 -19.06 -19.93 12.32
C PRO A 171 -20.35 -19.87 11.50
N ASP A 172 -21.30 -19.02 11.89
CA ASP A 172 -22.55 -18.77 11.16
C ASP A 172 -22.41 -17.74 10.02
N ARG A 173 -21.16 -17.29 9.72
CA ARG A 173 -20.79 -16.29 8.73
C ARG A 173 -21.23 -14.86 9.06
N THR A 174 -21.74 -14.62 10.23
CA THR A 174 -21.79 -13.25 10.78
C THR A 174 -20.40 -12.79 11.18
N TRP A 175 -20.26 -11.54 11.52
CA TRP A 175 -18.98 -10.97 11.94
C TRP A 175 -19.09 -10.14 13.21
N THR A 176 -17.98 -9.99 13.90
CA THR A 176 -17.88 -9.24 15.15
C THR A 176 -16.65 -8.36 15.12
N VAL A 177 -16.80 -7.07 15.41
CA VAL A 177 -15.66 -6.16 15.64
C VAL A 177 -14.89 -6.64 16.87
N ILE A 178 -13.59 -6.85 16.72
CA ILE A 178 -12.70 -7.22 17.83
C ILE A 178 -11.74 -6.09 18.21
N ALA A 179 -11.43 -5.16 17.29
CA ALA A 179 -10.50 -4.06 17.52
C ALA A 179 -10.91 -2.84 16.70
N ASP A 180 -11.22 -1.72 17.39
CA ASP A 180 -11.51 -0.43 16.76
C ASP A 180 -10.19 0.27 16.42
N LEU A 181 -9.84 0.24 15.13
CA LEU A 181 -8.60 0.80 14.62
C LEU A 181 -8.68 2.32 14.47
N GLY A 182 -9.86 2.86 14.12
CA GLY A 182 -10.08 4.29 14.02
C GLY A 182 -9.94 4.98 15.40
N ALA A 183 -10.54 4.41 16.46
CA ALA A 183 -10.35 4.94 17.81
C ALA A 183 -8.89 4.84 18.27
N PHE A 184 -8.19 3.77 17.91
CA PHE A 184 -6.76 3.63 18.21
C PHE A 184 -5.94 4.74 17.55
N GLN A 185 -6.14 5.02 16.27
CA GLN A 185 -5.43 6.06 15.51
C GLN A 185 -5.66 7.46 16.09
N ARG A 186 -6.91 7.81 16.37
CA ARG A 186 -7.26 9.10 16.98
C ARG A 186 -6.61 9.31 18.36
N ALA A 187 -6.46 8.23 19.13
CA ALA A 187 -5.81 8.27 20.44
C ALA A 187 -4.28 8.22 20.41
N HIS A 188 -3.67 7.76 19.30
CA HIS A 188 -2.24 7.50 19.18
C HIS A 188 -1.72 8.02 17.84
N LEU A 189 -1.63 9.33 17.70
CA LEU A 189 -1.16 9.96 16.46
C LEU A 189 0.26 9.49 16.10
N VAL A 190 0.53 9.38 14.81
CA VAL A 190 1.87 9.14 14.24
C VAL A 190 2.67 10.44 14.21
N ALA A 191 3.98 10.35 13.97
CA ALA A 191 4.85 11.52 13.97
C ALA A 191 4.58 12.48 12.79
N HIS A 192 4.29 11.92 11.61
CA HIS A 192 4.08 12.68 10.38
C HIS A 192 2.92 12.09 9.58
N PRO A 193 1.65 12.35 9.98
CA PRO A 193 0.49 11.94 9.20
C PRO A 193 0.46 12.69 7.86
N GLU A 194 -0.24 12.13 6.88
CA GLU A 194 -0.52 12.84 5.62
C GLU A 194 -1.43 14.04 5.89
N GLU A 195 -0.98 15.24 5.55
CA GLU A 195 -1.78 16.46 5.74
C GLU A 195 -2.79 16.66 4.60
N ASP A 196 -2.44 16.24 3.38
CA ASP A 196 -3.26 16.44 2.18
C ASP A 196 -4.31 15.34 1.98
N ASP A 197 -4.19 14.23 2.69
CA ASP A 197 -5.08 13.06 2.60
C ASP A 197 -5.33 12.45 3.99
N PHE A 198 -5.45 13.30 5.01
CA PHE A 198 -5.68 12.83 6.37
C PHE A 198 -7.07 12.25 6.52
N GLU A 199 -7.16 10.99 6.88
CA GLU A 199 -8.40 10.27 7.16
C GLU A 199 -8.49 9.90 8.63
N PRO A 200 -9.39 10.53 9.41
CA PRO A 200 -9.47 10.33 10.86
C PRO A 200 -9.73 8.88 11.31
N ASP A 201 -10.41 8.09 10.49
CA ASP A 201 -10.64 6.66 10.75
C ASP A 201 -9.61 5.75 10.07
N GLY A 202 -8.69 6.33 9.27
CA GLY A 202 -7.69 5.64 8.47
C GLY A 202 -8.27 4.89 7.27
N THR A 203 -7.37 4.49 6.37
CA THR A 203 -7.69 3.66 5.20
C THR A 203 -6.83 2.40 5.21
N TRP A 204 -7.13 1.48 6.08
CA TRP A 204 -6.38 0.22 6.27
C TRP A 204 -6.30 -0.58 4.97
N TYR A 205 -5.14 -1.14 4.66
CA TYR A 205 -4.95 -1.75 3.34
C TYR A 205 -4.68 -3.26 3.41
N SER A 206 -3.63 -3.70 4.10
CA SER A 206 -3.22 -5.10 4.12
C SER A 206 -3.13 -5.63 5.55
N MET A 207 -3.41 -6.92 5.72
CA MET A 207 -3.34 -7.61 7.01
C MET A 207 -2.80 -9.02 6.82
N LEU A 208 -1.96 -9.49 7.74
CA LEU A 208 -1.47 -10.86 7.77
C LEU A 208 -1.44 -11.43 9.19
N ALA A 209 -1.47 -12.75 9.31
CA ALA A 209 -1.39 -13.46 10.58
C ALA A 209 0.00 -14.05 10.80
N VAL A 210 0.66 -13.68 11.91
CA VAL A 210 1.96 -14.23 12.29
C VAL A 210 1.95 -14.62 13.76
N ARG A 211 2.28 -15.88 14.04
CA ARG A 211 2.42 -16.43 15.41
C ARG A 211 1.19 -16.12 16.29
N GLY A 212 -0.01 -16.30 15.73
CA GLY A 212 -1.27 -16.11 16.45
C GLY A 212 -1.67 -14.66 16.73
N ASN A 213 -1.05 -13.69 16.06
CA ASN A 213 -1.44 -12.28 16.08
C ASN A 213 -1.66 -11.79 14.65
N LEU A 214 -2.48 -10.76 14.50
CA LEU A 214 -2.73 -10.05 13.26
C LEU A 214 -1.82 -8.82 13.18
N TYR A 215 -1.36 -8.50 11.99
CA TYR A 215 -0.58 -7.29 11.70
C TYR A 215 -1.26 -6.58 10.56
N ALA A 216 -1.63 -5.33 10.75
CA ALA A 216 -2.32 -4.51 9.75
C ALA A 216 -1.52 -3.24 9.46
N VAL A 217 -1.51 -2.82 8.21
CA VAL A 217 -0.87 -1.58 7.74
C VAL A 217 -1.91 -0.54 7.40
N GLU A 218 -1.63 0.67 7.79
CA GLU A 218 -2.41 1.86 7.48
C GLU A 218 -1.56 2.82 6.63
N PRO A 219 -2.00 3.12 5.40
CA PRO A 219 -1.28 3.93 4.42
C PRO A 219 -1.09 5.40 4.78
N ASN A 220 -2.19 6.10 5.09
CA ASN A 220 -2.19 7.57 5.16
C ASN A 220 -1.53 8.11 6.44
N HIS A 221 -1.66 7.41 7.54
CA HIS A 221 -0.91 7.71 8.76
C HIS A 221 0.50 7.13 8.73
N GLY A 222 0.73 6.08 7.92
CA GLY A 222 2.04 5.47 7.77
C GLY A 222 2.43 4.62 8.97
N GLU A 223 1.55 3.70 9.41
CA GLU A 223 1.82 2.85 10.56
C GLU A 223 1.50 1.37 10.34
N ILE A 224 2.10 0.53 11.18
CA ILE A 224 1.76 -0.89 11.27
C ILE A 224 1.42 -1.21 12.72
N VAL A 225 0.25 -1.83 12.91
CA VAL A 225 -0.21 -2.27 14.22
C VAL A 225 -0.24 -3.79 14.33
N ARG A 226 -0.10 -4.30 15.55
CA ARG A 226 -0.41 -5.68 15.93
C ARG A 226 -1.74 -5.70 16.67
N VAL A 227 -2.62 -6.62 16.27
CA VAL A 227 -3.89 -6.88 16.93
C VAL A 227 -3.90 -8.31 17.44
N THR A 228 -4.26 -8.51 18.71
CA THR A 228 -4.46 -9.86 19.26
C THR A 228 -5.87 -10.37 18.94
N PRO A 229 -6.13 -11.69 18.91
CA PRO A 229 -7.48 -12.23 18.75
C PRO A 229 -8.49 -11.77 19.83
N ALA A 230 -7.99 -11.30 20.98
CA ALA A 230 -8.77 -10.72 22.07
C ALA A 230 -9.01 -9.20 21.89
N GLY A 231 -8.57 -8.60 20.78
CA GLY A 231 -8.81 -7.19 20.45
C GLY A 231 -7.78 -6.19 20.99
N GLY A 232 -6.71 -6.64 21.65
CA GLY A 232 -5.65 -5.73 22.11
C GLY A 232 -4.83 -5.19 20.91
N ILE A 233 -4.73 -3.87 20.79
CA ILE A 233 -4.00 -3.17 19.72
C ILE A 233 -2.69 -2.60 20.26
N ARG A 234 -1.64 -2.70 19.44
CA ARG A 234 -0.35 -2.06 19.72
C ARG A 234 0.32 -1.65 18.40
N ARG A 235 0.78 -0.40 18.30
CA ARG A 235 1.67 0.02 17.22
C ARG A 235 2.97 -0.78 17.26
N VAL A 236 3.33 -1.37 16.12
CA VAL A 236 4.60 -2.08 15.91
C VAL A 236 5.67 -1.11 15.45
N ILE A 237 5.29 -0.27 14.49
CA ILE A 237 6.17 0.74 13.91
C ILE A 237 5.36 1.93 13.39
N ASP A 238 5.86 3.11 13.67
CA ASP A 238 5.50 4.36 13.00
C ASP A 238 6.46 4.51 11.82
N VAL A 239 5.99 4.17 10.62
CA VAL A 239 6.77 4.26 9.38
C VAL A 239 7.03 5.72 9.06
N SER A 240 6.06 6.60 9.33
CA SER A 240 6.16 8.03 9.09
C SER A 240 7.31 8.69 9.84
N ALA A 241 7.58 8.25 11.08
CA ALA A 241 8.66 8.79 11.91
C ALA A 241 10.07 8.58 11.34
N THR A 242 10.24 7.55 10.49
CA THR A 242 11.57 7.17 10.00
C THR A 242 11.73 7.27 8.49
N GLN A 243 10.63 7.12 7.74
CA GLN A 243 10.63 7.15 6.27
C GLN A 243 9.92 8.39 5.70
N GLY A 244 9.32 9.21 6.56
CA GLY A 244 8.41 10.27 6.14
C GLY A 244 7.10 9.68 5.61
N HIS A 245 6.34 10.51 4.92
CA HIS A 245 5.09 10.06 4.31
C HIS A 245 5.36 9.28 3.02
N VAL A 246 5.16 7.96 3.07
CA VAL A 246 5.48 7.03 1.97
C VAL A 246 4.30 6.16 1.53
N VAL A 247 3.16 6.24 2.20
CA VAL A 247 1.94 5.45 1.93
C VAL A 247 2.22 3.93 1.93
N PRO A 248 2.60 3.32 3.08
CA PRO A 248 2.84 1.88 3.16
C PRO A 248 1.55 1.10 2.89
N THR A 249 1.63 0.01 2.12
CA THR A 249 0.45 -0.73 1.65
C THR A 249 0.58 -2.24 1.82
N ALA A 250 1.48 -2.87 1.09
CA ALA A 250 1.60 -4.32 1.03
C ALA A 250 2.39 -4.87 2.22
N LEU A 251 1.86 -5.88 2.91
CA LEU A 251 2.56 -6.62 3.95
C LEU A 251 2.90 -8.05 3.50
N ALA A 252 4.07 -8.55 3.90
CA ALA A 252 4.41 -9.96 3.80
C ALA A 252 5.27 -10.40 4.99
N TYR A 253 5.26 -11.70 5.28
CA TYR A 253 6.13 -12.31 6.28
C TYR A 253 6.90 -13.49 5.70
N HIS A 254 8.22 -13.39 5.74
CA HIS A 254 9.13 -14.46 5.32
C HIS A 254 10.35 -14.48 6.24
N GLY A 255 10.22 -15.11 7.41
CA GLY A 255 11.23 -15.05 8.48
C GLY A 255 11.39 -13.66 9.11
N ASN A 256 11.03 -12.59 8.40
CA ASN A 256 10.93 -11.21 8.83
C ASN A 256 9.67 -10.59 8.23
N PHE A 257 9.29 -9.41 8.71
CA PHE A 257 8.23 -8.62 8.09
C PHE A 257 8.79 -7.78 6.94
N TYR A 258 7.99 -7.64 5.90
CA TYR A 258 8.25 -6.76 4.77
C TYR A 258 7.06 -5.85 4.55
N VAL A 259 7.31 -4.61 4.15
CA VAL A 259 6.28 -3.65 3.77
C VAL A 259 6.69 -2.95 2.49
N GLY A 260 5.78 -2.92 1.52
CA GLY A 260 5.88 -2.14 0.31
C GLY A 260 5.03 -0.87 0.40
N ASN A 261 5.29 0.12 -0.45
CA ASN A 261 4.54 1.37 -0.46
C ASN A 261 3.96 1.73 -1.82
N LEU A 262 2.79 2.36 -1.78
CA LEU A 262 2.16 2.98 -2.94
C LEU A 262 2.97 4.21 -3.40
N GLY A 263 3.35 5.08 -2.48
CA GLY A 263 3.94 6.38 -2.72
C GLY A 263 2.92 7.52 -2.72
N THR A 264 3.39 8.74 -2.53
CA THR A 264 2.58 9.96 -2.56
C THR A 264 2.31 10.43 -3.99
N PHE A 265 1.23 11.16 -4.23
CA PHE A 265 0.91 11.74 -5.53
C PHE A 265 1.21 13.25 -5.58
N PRO A 266 1.79 13.78 -6.68
CA PRO A 266 2.27 13.08 -7.88
C PRO A 266 3.49 12.21 -7.56
N GLN A 267 3.55 11.02 -8.16
CA GLN A 267 4.58 10.04 -7.86
C GLN A 267 5.77 10.16 -8.81
N ASP A 268 6.98 10.11 -8.27
CA ASP A 268 8.19 9.97 -9.06
C ASP A 268 8.38 8.51 -9.51
N ALA A 269 8.76 8.32 -10.77
CA ALA A 269 9.03 6.99 -11.30
C ALA A 269 10.11 6.26 -10.49
N GLY A 270 9.82 5.04 -10.06
CA GLY A 270 10.74 4.22 -9.27
C GLY A 270 10.88 4.65 -7.80
N SER A 271 9.98 5.49 -7.28
CA SER A 271 10.05 5.98 -5.90
C SER A 271 9.56 4.97 -4.86
N SER A 272 8.77 3.96 -5.27
CA SER A 272 8.29 2.94 -4.34
C SER A 272 9.39 1.95 -3.95
N ASN A 273 9.34 1.53 -2.70
CA ASN A 273 10.35 0.69 -2.05
C ASN A 273 9.71 -0.49 -1.34
N VAL A 274 10.52 -1.46 -0.99
CA VAL A 274 10.19 -2.52 -0.03
C VAL A 274 11.15 -2.39 1.14
N TRP A 275 10.61 -2.33 2.34
CA TRP A 275 11.38 -2.35 3.59
C TRP A 275 11.18 -3.66 4.33
N LYS A 276 12.22 -4.07 5.01
CA LYS A 276 12.22 -5.15 5.99
C LYS A 276 12.19 -4.55 7.38
N PHE A 277 11.31 -5.05 8.25
CA PHE A 277 11.22 -4.55 9.62
C PHE A 277 11.06 -5.68 10.65
N THR A 278 11.34 -5.35 11.91
CA THR A 278 11.21 -6.23 13.06
C THR A 278 10.05 -5.79 13.96
N PRO A 279 9.47 -6.70 14.77
CA PRO A 279 8.45 -6.34 15.76
C PRO A 279 8.92 -5.33 16.83
N SER A 280 10.22 -5.08 16.93
CA SER A 280 10.81 -4.04 17.79
C SER A 280 10.92 -2.66 17.12
N GLY A 281 10.41 -2.51 15.88
CA GLY A 281 10.37 -1.23 15.17
C GLY A 281 11.61 -0.88 14.35
N ASN A 282 12.61 -1.78 14.27
CA ASN A 282 13.74 -1.52 13.36
C ASN A 282 13.32 -1.74 11.91
N ILE A 283 13.49 -0.73 11.07
CA ILE A 283 13.15 -0.77 9.64
C ILE A 283 14.38 -0.49 8.78
N LYS A 284 14.51 -1.23 7.68
CA LYS A 284 15.59 -1.08 6.71
C LYS A 284 15.05 -1.31 5.30
N ARG A 285 15.43 -0.45 4.36
CA ARG A 285 15.12 -0.65 2.94
C ARG A 285 15.81 -1.92 2.42
N ASP A 286 15.03 -2.80 1.83
CA ASP A 286 15.45 -4.09 1.27
C ASP A 286 15.54 -4.04 -0.26
N ALA A 287 14.55 -3.43 -0.92
CA ALA A 287 14.54 -3.21 -2.36
C ALA A 287 13.92 -1.85 -2.70
N SER A 288 14.23 -1.30 -3.88
CA SER A 288 13.76 0.04 -4.30
C SER A 288 13.60 0.10 -5.82
N GLY A 289 12.98 1.16 -6.34
CA GLY A 289 12.84 1.38 -7.78
C GLY A 289 11.63 0.66 -8.37
N PHE A 290 10.54 0.58 -7.61
CA PHE A 290 9.22 0.13 -8.03
C PHE A 290 8.28 1.32 -8.17
N ASN A 291 7.08 1.07 -8.71
CA ASN A 291 5.98 2.00 -8.74
C ASN A 291 4.76 1.37 -8.07
N MET A 292 4.06 2.10 -7.20
CA MET A 292 2.77 1.70 -6.64
C MET A 292 2.72 0.23 -6.17
N VAL A 293 3.54 -0.14 -5.21
CA VAL A 293 3.56 -1.51 -4.69
C VAL A 293 2.30 -1.79 -3.88
N LEU A 294 1.49 -2.76 -4.33
CA LEU A 294 0.23 -3.17 -3.69
C LEU A 294 0.19 -4.64 -3.29
N GLY A 295 1.23 -5.41 -3.56
CA GLY A 295 1.31 -6.81 -3.13
C GLY A 295 2.75 -7.28 -3.00
N LEU A 296 2.99 -8.14 -2.02
CA LEU A 296 4.26 -8.81 -1.78
C LEU A 296 4.00 -10.30 -1.51
N ALA A 297 4.77 -11.17 -2.14
CA ALA A 297 4.75 -12.61 -1.86
C ALA A 297 6.16 -13.19 -1.92
N PHE A 298 6.36 -14.33 -1.28
CA PHE A 298 7.62 -15.08 -1.32
C PHE A 298 7.36 -16.52 -1.74
N ASP A 299 8.26 -17.09 -2.50
CA ASP A 299 8.23 -18.51 -2.79
C ASP A 299 9.15 -19.32 -1.87
N ARG A 300 9.15 -20.65 -2.06
CA ARG A 300 9.97 -21.58 -1.27
C ARG A 300 11.49 -21.50 -1.55
N ARG A 301 11.89 -20.69 -2.54
CA ARG A 301 13.29 -20.41 -2.91
C ARG A 301 13.74 -19.03 -2.42
N ASP A 302 13.01 -18.42 -1.50
CA ASP A 302 13.26 -17.09 -0.94
C ASP A 302 13.27 -15.97 -2.00
N ARG A 303 12.59 -16.18 -3.16
CA ARG A 303 12.42 -15.14 -4.17
C ARG A 303 11.21 -14.30 -3.81
N MET A 304 11.41 -12.99 -3.82
CA MET A 304 10.33 -12.03 -3.55
C MET A 304 9.62 -11.65 -4.86
N TYR A 305 8.31 -11.59 -4.82
CA TYR A 305 7.46 -11.10 -5.88
C TYR A 305 6.82 -9.80 -5.44
N VAL A 306 6.95 -8.76 -6.28
CA VAL A 306 6.45 -7.40 -6.03
C VAL A 306 5.39 -7.11 -7.07
N LEU A 307 4.16 -6.85 -6.62
CA LEU A 307 3.04 -6.43 -7.45
C LEU A 307 3.03 -4.91 -7.50
N GLU A 308 3.14 -4.37 -8.69
CA GLU A 308 3.02 -2.95 -8.99
C GLU A 308 1.66 -2.70 -9.66
N ALA A 309 0.84 -1.82 -9.08
CA ALA A 309 -0.49 -1.51 -9.63
C ALA A 309 -0.42 -0.80 -10.99
N SER A 310 0.67 -0.07 -11.21
CA SER A 310 1.00 0.59 -12.46
C SER A 310 2.51 0.62 -12.66
N ALA A 311 2.99 0.37 -13.85
CA ALA A 311 4.40 0.59 -14.20
C ALA A 311 4.72 2.07 -14.49
N ALA A 312 3.69 2.90 -14.67
CA ALA A 312 3.79 4.35 -14.82
C ALA A 312 3.72 5.04 -13.43
N PRO A 313 4.19 6.29 -13.32
CA PRO A 313 4.11 7.07 -12.08
C PRO A 313 2.70 7.59 -11.74
N ALA A 314 1.69 7.20 -12.50
CA ALA A 314 0.28 7.47 -12.23
C ALA A 314 -0.53 6.18 -12.40
N PRO A 315 -1.67 6.01 -11.71
CA PRO A 315 -2.52 4.85 -11.89
C PRO A 315 -2.97 4.74 -13.36
N THR A 316 -2.35 3.83 -14.09
CA THR A 316 -2.61 3.62 -15.52
C THR A 316 -3.06 2.18 -15.72
N ALA A 317 -4.31 2.02 -16.11
CA ALA A 317 -4.90 0.72 -16.38
C ALA A 317 -4.15 -0.05 -17.47
N GLY A 318 -3.99 -1.36 -17.32
CA GLY A 318 -3.27 -2.20 -18.26
C GLY A 318 -1.74 -2.03 -18.23
N THR A 319 -1.20 -1.42 -17.18
CA THR A 319 0.27 -1.30 -17.01
C THR A 319 0.78 -1.94 -15.73
N GLY A 320 -0.11 -2.57 -14.95
CA GLY A 320 0.29 -3.32 -13.75
C GLY A 320 1.22 -4.47 -14.10
N ARG A 321 2.13 -4.81 -13.19
CA ARG A 321 3.11 -5.87 -13.42
C ARG A 321 3.53 -6.57 -12.15
N ILE A 322 4.13 -7.74 -12.32
CA ILE A 322 4.78 -8.48 -11.24
C ILE A 322 6.27 -8.59 -11.53
N THR A 323 7.07 -8.10 -10.60
CA THR A 323 8.53 -8.19 -10.66
C THR A 323 9.04 -9.20 -9.64
N ARG A 324 9.73 -10.25 -10.11
CA ARG A 324 10.45 -11.19 -9.24
C ARG A 324 11.83 -10.64 -8.91
N VAL A 325 12.14 -10.60 -7.62
CA VAL A 325 13.46 -10.25 -7.08
C VAL A 325 14.13 -11.54 -6.59
N SER A 326 15.38 -11.78 -7.01
CA SER A 326 16.14 -12.95 -6.58
C SER A 326 16.40 -12.94 -5.07
N SER A 327 16.58 -14.11 -4.46
CA SER A 327 16.84 -14.25 -3.01
C SER A 327 18.04 -13.45 -2.48
N ASN A 328 19.02 -13.14 -3.34
CA ASN A 328 20.15 -12.27 -3.01
C ASN A 328 19.92 -10.77 -3.33
N GLY A 329 18.73 -10.39 -3.79
CA GLY A 329 18.36 -9.03 -4.16
C GLY A 329 19.05 -8.45 -5.40
N LYS A 330 19.89 -9.22 -6.10
CA LYS A 330 20.79 -8.70 -7.15
C LYS A 330 20.16 -8.67 -8.54
N SER A 331 19.16 -9.50 -8.81
CA SER A 331 18.50 -9.56 -10.13
C SER A 331 17.01 -9.39 -10.01
N ARG A 332 16.42 -8.82 -11.06
CA ARG A 332 14.98 -8.60 -11.20
C ARG A 332 14.54 -9.15 -12.55
N THR A 333 13.37 -9.75 -12.56
CA THR A 333 12.75 -10.29 -13.77
C THR A 333 11.28 -9.91 -13.72
N VAL A 334 10.78 -9.23 -14.74
CA VAL A 334 9.34 -9.05 -14.91
C VAL A 334 8.76 -10.37 -15.38
N ILE A 335 7.77 -10.90 -14.66
CA ILE A 335 7.18 -12.20 -14.93
C ILE A 335 5.76 -12.11 -15.47
N ALA A 336 5.05 -11.02 -15.20
CA ALA A 336 3.74 -10.70 -15.76
C ALA A 336 3.61 -9.21 -15.95
N GLU A 337 2.98 -8.80 -17.03
CA GLU A 337 2.70 -7.41 -17.42
C GLU A 337 1.23 -7.26 -17.85
N ASP A 338 0.84 -6.06 -18.21
CA ASP A 338 -0.49 -5.71 -18.73
C ASP A 338 -1.63 -6.02 -17.76
N LEU A 339 -1.34 -6.06 -16.45
CA LEU A 339 -2.37 -6.21 -15.43
C LEU A 339 -3.18 -4.91 -15.29
N PHE A 340 -4.48 -5.07 -15.05
CA PHE A 340 -5.39 -3.92 -15.01
C PHE A 340 -5.62 -3.45 -13.57
N LEU A 341 -4.83 -2.49 -13.10
CA LEU A 341 -4.92 -1.93 -11.73
C LEU A 341 -5.05 -3.02 -10.65
N PRO A 342 -4.08 -3.93 -10.55
CA PRO A 342 -4.11 -5.01 -9.57
C PRO A 342 -3.91 -4.45 -8.15
N THR A 343 -4.53 -5.10 -7.15
CA THR A 343 -4.65 -4.56 -5.77
C THR A 343 -4.16 -5.50 -4.67
N GLY A 344 -3.99 -6.77 -4.96
CA GLY A 344 -3.52 -7.75 -3.97
C GLY A 344 -2.93 -8.99 -4.65
N MET A 345 -2.06 -9.68 -3.94
CA MET A 345 -1.38 -10.88 -4.44
C MET A 345 -1.06 -11.84 -3.31
N THR A 346 -1.29 -13.12 -3.54
CA THR A 346 -0.87 -14.19 -2.62
C THR A 346 -0.22 -15.36 -3.37
N MET A 347 0.58 -16.14 -2.65
CA MET A 347 1.15 -17.39 -3.15
C MET A 347 0.19 -18.55 -2.86
N GLY A 348 -0.20 -19.26 -3.91
CA GLY A 348 -1.05 -20.44 -3.79
C GLY A 348 -0.32 -21.68 -3.26
N PRO A 349 -1.07 -22.65 -2.74
CA PRO A 349 -0.50 -23.93 -2.30
C PRO A 349 0.15 -24.72 -3.45
N ASP A 350 -0.27 -24.45 -4.68
CA ASP A 350 0.30 -25.00 -5.92
C ASP A 350 1.61 -24.33 -6.37
N GLY A 351 2.06 -23.30 -5.63
CA GLY A 351 3.29 -22.56 -5.93
C GLY A 351 3.11 -21.47 -7.00
N ASN A 352 1.90 -21.18 -7.44
CA ASN A 352 1.57 -20.11 -8.37
C ASN A 352 1.09 -18.86 -7.63
N LEU A 353 1.13 -17.70 -8.29
CA LEU A 353 0.59 -16.47 -7.73
C LEU A 353 -0.88 -16.31 -8.12
N TYR A 354 -1.66 -15.77 -7.19
CA TYR A 354 -3.04 -15.35 -7.41
C TYR A 354 -3.14 -13.85 -7.14
N VAL A 355 -3.80 -13.12 -8.06
CA VAL A 355 -3.77 -11.66 -8.10
C VAL A 355 -5.19 -11.12 -8.23
N SER A 356 -5.58 -10.22 -7.34
CA SER A 356 -6.77 -9.41 -7.48
C SER A 356 -6.55 -8.37 -8.58
N ASN A 357 -7.30 -8.49 -9.68
CA ASN A 357 -7.18 -7.65 -10.87
C ASN A 357 -8.48 -6.86 -11.09
N VAL A 358 -8.42 -5.67 -11.69
CA VAL A 358 -9.54 -4.74 -11.81
C VAL A 358 -10.11 -4.40 -10.41
N GLY A 359 -9.22 -4.18 -9.46
CA GLY A 359 -9.59 -3.97 -8.06
C GLY A 359 -9.60 -2.51 -7.63
N PHE A 360 -9.20 -1.59 -8.50
CA PHE A 360 -9.06 -0.17 -8.20
C PHE A 360 -9.77 0.65 -9.27
N GLY A 361 -10.80 1.37 -8.87
CA GLY A 361 -11.54 2.22 -9.79
C GLY A 361 -13.02 2.37 -9.39
N PRO A 362 -13.71 3.28 -10.06
CA PRO A 362 -15.13 3.49 -9.88
C PRO A 362 -15.95 2.35 -10.49
N PRO A 363 -17.25 2.30 -10.22
CA PRO A 363 -18.17 1.44 -10.97
C PRO A 363 -18.01 1.62 -12.50
N PRO A 364 -18.27 0.57 -13.32
CA PRO A 364 -19.17 -0.52 -13.03
C PRO A 364 -18.56 -1.64 -12.19
N VAL A 365 -19.37 -2.21 -11.32
CA VAL A 365 -19.03 -3.32 -10.43
C VAL A 365 -19.14 -4.67 -11.13
N GLY A 366 -18.52 -5.70 -10.55
CA GLY A 366 -18.55 -7.05 -11.11
C GLY A 366 -17.50 -7.31 -12.19
N LEU A 367 -16.65 -6.35 -12.50
CA LEU A 367 -15.56 -6.51 -13.47
C LEU A 367 -14.27 -7.06 -12.84
N GLY A 368 -14.22 -7.14 -11.51
CA GLY A 368 -13.07 -7.65 -10.78
C GLY A 368 -12.83 -9.13 -11.08
N GLN A 369 -11.55 -9.49 -11.12
CA GLN A 369 -11.05 -10.82 -11.44
C GLN A 369 -10.04 -11.29 -10.41
N VAL A 370 -9.87 -12.58 -10.29
CA VAL A 370 -8.65 -13.19 -9.78
C VAL A 370 -7.90 -13.80 -10.96
N LEU A 371 -6.66 -13.38 -11.14
CA LEU A 371 -5.76 -14.00 -12.11
C LEU A 371 -4.89 -15.04 -11.43
N LYS A 372 -4.65 -16.16 -12.13
CA LYS A 372 -3.60 -17.12 -11.79
C LYS A 372 -2.39 -16.87 -12.69
N VAL A 373 -1.23 -16.71 -12.07
CA VAL A 373 0.05 -16.49 -12.73
C VAL A 373 0.93 -17.73 -12.47
N GLU A 374 1.10 -18.56 -13.50
CA GLU A 374 1.87 -19.79 -13.39
C GLU A 374 3.36 -19.48 -13.43
N LEU A 375 4.05 -19.78 -12.33
CA LEU A 375 5.48 -19.53 -12.21
C LEU A 375 6.25 -20.61 -12.95
N LEU A 376 6.90 -20.21 -14.03
CA LEU A 376 7.88 -21.05 -14.71
C LEU A 376 9.17 -21.09 -13.87
N ASP A 377 9.67 -22.27 -13.56
CA ASP A 377 10.85 -22.53 -12.74
C ASP A 377 12.18 -22.03 -13.36
#